data_39ce6cb5857b7a0c0f35ec23fb7d9a61
#
_entry.id   39ce6cb5857b7a0c0f35ec23fb7d9a61
#
_cell.length_a   1.000
_cell.length_b   1.000
_cell.length_c   1.000
_cell.angle_alpha   90.00
_cell.angle_beta   90.00
_cell.angle_gamma   90.00
#
_symmetry.space_group_name_H-M   'P 1'
#
loop_
_entity.id
_entity.type
_entity.pdbx_description
1 polymer ?
#
loop_
_entity_poly.entity_id
_entity_poly.type
_entity_poly.pdbx_seq_one_letter_code
_entity_poly.pdbx_strand_id
1 'polypeptide(L)'
;MQVFPFCRCFSCSKGNGKENLHFSLIIWETDMKKIFAALLLAPSLLAAKPITDNEAQLDKAVRQFATTYQQSGLQGAIQEIQNCYADAQADKLYCMYLDTAARIVDIKAAASYHFPTDAYFSDNAYSERVIKMVYLPRRATREEALQHMDALFRRTDEKLTENGIFQNR
;
A
#
# COMPACT_ATOMS: atom_id res chain seq x y z
N MET A 1 -7.25 29.22 15.55
CA MET A 1 -8.11 28.98 16.72
C MET A 1 -9.56 29.12 16.28
N GLN A 2 -10.24 28.06 15.94
CA GLN A 2 -11.70 28.03 15.80
C GLN A 2 -12.19 26.68 16.28
N VAL A 3 -12.94 26.73 17.38
CA VAL A 3 -13.54 25.63 18.11
C VAL A 3 -14.96 25.46 17.55
N PHE A 4 -15.32 24.25 17.09
CA PHE A 4 -16.71 23.92 16.75
C PHE A 4 -17.36 23.15 17.91
N PRO A 5 -18.55 23.55 18.35
CA PRO A 5 -19.23 22.89 19.45
C PRO A 5 -20.08 21.71 18.98
N PHE A 6 -20.00 20.65 19.76
CA PHE A 6 -20.87 19.49 19.75
C PHE A 6 -22.31 19.88 20.13
N CYS A 7 -23.30 19.56 19.31
CA CYS A 7 -24.70 19.61 19.69
C CYS A 7 -25.21 18.20 19.97
N ARG A 8 -25.54 17.98 21.26
CA ARG A 8 -26.35 16.88 21.78
C ARG A 8 -27.81 17.11 21.36
N CYS A 9 -28.49 16.06 20.93
CA CYS A 9 -29.93 15.95 21.10
C CYS A 9 -30.27 14.52 21.51
N PHE A 10 -30.49 14.37 22.81
CA PHE A 10 -31.19 13.24 23.40
C PHE A 10 -32.66 13.66 23.52
N SER A 11 -33.57 12.98 22.86
CA SER A 11 -34.99 13.08 23.13
C SER A 11 -35.47 11.72 23.60
N CYS A 12 -35.76 11.67 24.89
CA CYS A 12 -36.37 10.56 25.58
C CYS A 12 -37.89 10.73 25.43
N SER A 13 -38.57 9.78 24.83
CA SER A 13 -40.03 9.68 24.91
C SER A 13 -40.42 8.43 25.68
N LYS A 14 -41.00 8.69 26.86
CA LYS A 14 -41.71 7.70 27.70
C LYS A 14 -43.09 7.46 27.09
N GLY A 15 -43.41 6.23 26.76
CA GLY A 15 -44.74 5.77 26.45
C GLY A 15 -45.08 4.53 27.27
N ASN A 16 -45.98 4.72 28.28
CA ASN A 16 -46.62 3.65 29.01
C ASN A 16 -47.70 2.99 28.13
N GLY A 17 -47.65 1.69 28.01
CA GLY A 17 -48.73 0.92 27.39
C GLY A 17 -48.61 -0.54 27.81
N LYS A 18 -49.37 -0.93 28.81
CA LYS A 18 -49.63 -2.33 29.18
C LYS A 18 -50.59 -2.90 28.13
N GLU A 19 -50.14 -3.83 27.32
CA GLU A 19 -51.06 -4.75 26.62
C GLU A 19 -50.54 -6.18 26.74
N ASN A 20 -51.40 -6.98 27.41
CA ASN A 20 -51.29 -8.44 27.49
C ASN A 20 -51.48 -9.04 26.09
N LEU A 21 -50.48 -9.64 25.54
CA LEU A 21 -50.62 -10.55 24.43
C LEU A 21 -50.08 -11.91 24.80
N HIS A 22 -51.06 -12.76 25.11
CA HIS A 22 -50.92 -14.22 25.23
C HIS A 22 -50.55 -14.74 23.84
N PHE A 23 -49.25 -14.88 23.56
CA PHE A 23 -48.81 -15.47 22.30
C PHE A 23 -48.39 -16.89 22.57
N SER A 24 -49.12 -17.79 21.94
CA SER A 24 -48.96 -19.24 21.94
C SER A 24 -47.50 -19.62 21.62
N LEU A 25 -46.85 -20.22 22.60
CA LEU A 25 -45.63 -21.01 22.44
C LEU A 25 -45.99 -22.37 21.81
N ILE A 26 -46.06 -22.43 20.50
CA ILE A 26 -46.10 -23.71 19.78
C ILE A 26 -45.21 -23.57 18.54
N ILE A 27 -44.25 -24.49 18.45
CA ILE A 27 -43.53 -24.91 17.25
C ILE A 27 -42.44 -23.94 16.75
N TRP A 28 -41.25 -23.96 17.34
CA TRP A 28 -40.01 -23.49 16.66
C TRP A 28 -38.74 -24.20 17.16
N GLU A 29 -38.86 -25.44 17.63
CA GLU A 29 -37.72 -26.14 18.23
C GLU A 29 -36.94 -27.07 17.28
N THR A 30 -37.38 -27.26 16.05
CA THR A 30 -36.75 -28.24 15.15
C THR A 30 -35.92 -27.64 14.01
N ASP A 31 -36.02 -26.35 13.70
CA ASP A 31 -35.31 -25.78 12.55
C ASP A 31 -34.05 -24.97 12.89
N MET A 32 -33.89 -24.54 14.16
CA MET A 32 -32.69 -23.78 14.53
C MET A 32 -31.39 -24.60 14.53
N LYS A 33 -31.47 -25.92 14.71
CA LYS A 33 -30.25 -26.76 14.67
C LYS A 33 -29.69 -26.95 13.27
N LYS A 34 -30.50 -26.77 12.24
CA LYS A 34 -30.05 -26.88 10.84
C LYS A 34 -29.47 -25.59 10.29
N ILE A 35 -29.89 -24.44 10.83
CA ILE A 35 -29.40 -23.13 10.39
C ILE A 35 -28.01 -22.82 10.99
N PHE A 36 -27.75 -23.31 12.23
CA PHE A 36 -26.42 -23.12 12.84
C PHE A 36 -25.31 -23.96 12.21
N ALA A 37 -25.65 -25.10 11.57
CA ALA A 37 -24.66 -25.95 10.91
C ALA A 37 -24.17 -25.37 9.56
N ALA A 38 -24.96 -24.50 8.92
CA ALA A 38 -24.62 -23.93 7.61
C ALA A 38 -23.75 -22.64 7.71
N LEU A 39 -23.72 -21.98 8.89
CA LEU A 39 -22.95 -20.74 9.09
C LEU A 39 -21.49 -20.97 9.48
N LEU A 40 -21.09 -22.22 9.77
CA LEU A 40 -19.73 -22.55 10.20
C LEU A 40 -18.80 -23.01 9.05
N LEU A 41 -19.24 -22.98 7.80
CA LEU A 41 -18.50 -23.53 6.66
C LEU A 41 -18.06 -22.48 5.62
N ALA A 42 -17.96 -21.22 5.97
CA ALA A 42 -17.30 -20.24 5.13
C ALA A 42 -16.18 -19.52 5.91
N PRO A 43 -15.01 -20.13 6.13
CA PRO A 43 -13.81 -19.35 6.20
C PRO A 43 -13.59 -18.86 4.76
N SER A 44 -14.22 -17.74 4.41
CA SER A 44 -13.77 -16.98 3.25
C SER A 44 -12.35 -16.52 3.58
N LEU A 45 -11.41 -17.41 3.35
CA LEU A 45 -9.99 -17.09 3.20
C LEU A 45 -9.91 -16.12 2.03
N LEU A 46 -10.21 -14.85 2.30
CA LEU A 46 -9.70 -13.71 1.54
C LEU A 46 -8.19 -13.69 1.80
N ALA A 47 -7.50 -14.75 1.37
CA ALA A 47 -6.06 -14.77 1.32
C ALA A 47 -5.66 -13.57 0.46
N ALA A 48 -4.98 -12.61 1.07
CA ALA A 48 -4.37 -11.51 0.34
C ALA A 48 -3.55 -12.15 -0.79
N LYS A 49 -3.83 -11.73 -2.03
CA LYS A 49 -3.07 -12.27 -3.16
C LYS A 49 -1.64 -11.78 -3.01
N PRO A 50 -0.64 -12.68 -2.97
CA PRO A 50 0.76 -12.25 -2.79
C PRO A 50 1.12 -11.25 -3.90
N ILE A 51 1.87 -10.22 -3.53
CA ILE A 51 2.36 -9.23 -4.49
C ILE A 51 3.40 -9.94 -5.34
N THR A 52 3.07 -10.11 -6.61
CA THR A 52 3.98 -10.75 -7.57
C THR A 52 4.58 -9.67 -8.45
N ASP A 53 5.90 -9.56 -8.42
CA ASP A 53 6.62 -8.65 -9.30
C ASP A 53 6.61 -9.13 -10.73
N ASN A 54 6.63 -8.17 -11.64
CA ASN A 54 6.82 -8.40 -13.07
C ASN A 54 8.24 -8.00 -13.46
N GLU A 55 9.11 -8.97 -13.68
CA GLU A 55 10.52 -8.74 -14.02
C GLU A 55 10.69 -7.85 -15.26
N ALA A 56 9.86 -8.03 -16.28
CA ALA A 56 9.93 -7.19 -17.49
C ALA A 56 9.55 -5.73 -17.19
N GLN A 57 8.62 -5.50 -16.28
CA GLN A 57 8.28 -4.14 -15.83
C GLN A 57 9.37 -3.54 -14.95
N LEU A 58 10.00 -4.35 -14.09
CA LEU A 58 11.15 -3.91 -13.30
C LEU A 58 12.32 -3.50 -14.19
N ASP A 59 12.68 -4.32 -15.17
CA ASP A 59 13.71 -3.99 -16.16
C ASP A 59 13.38 -2.70 -16.94
N LYS A 60 12.12 -2.55 -17.34
CA LYS A 60 11.65 -1.34 -18.03
C LYS A 60 11.80 -0.11 -17.12
N ALA A 61 11.40 -0.22 -15.86
CA ALA A 61 11.49 0.88 -14.91
C ALA A 61 12.94 1.29 -14.63
N VAL A 62 13.85 0.34 -14.46
CA VAL A 62 15.28 0.62 -14.25
C VAL A 62 15.89 1.34 -15.48
N ARG A 63 15.60 0.88 -16.70
CA ARG A 63 16.07 1.56 -17.92
C ARG A 63 15.46 2.95 -18.09
N GLN A 64 14.17 3.10 -17.79
CA GLN A 64 13.49 4.40 -17.84
C GLN A 64 14.11 5.37 -16.84
N PHE A 65 14.29 4.92 -15.60
CA PHE A 65 14.97 5.71 -14.58
C PHE A 65 16.38 6.13 -15.04
N ALA A 66 17.17 5.19 -15.57
CA ALA A 66 18.52 5.47 -16.06
C ALA A 66 18.53 6.58 -17.12
N THR A 67 17.59 6.51 -18.07
CA THR A 67 17.44 7.51 -19.14
C THR A 67 17.07 8.88 -18.55
N THR A 68 16.09 8.93 -17.69
CA THR A 68 15.64 10.19 -17.05
C THR A 68 16.74 10.79 -16.18
N TYR A 69 17.42 9.94 -15.41
CA TYR A 69 18.53 10.38 -14.56
C TYR A 69 19.70 10.97 -15.35
N GLN A 70 20.05 10.37 -16.50
CA GLN A 70 21.09 10.91 -17.39
C GLN A 70 20.69 12.24 -18.02
N GLN A 71 19.43 12.43 -18.36
CA GLN A 71 18.94 13.63 -19.03
C GLN A 71 18.65 14.79 -18.08
N SER A 72 18.12 14.52 -16.91
CA SER A 72 17.51 15.50 -16.02
C SER A 72 17.94 15.37 -14.56
N GLY A 73 18.87 14.46 -14.27
CA GLY A 73 19.35 14.20 -12.91
C GLY A 73 18.27 13.65 -11.96
N LEU A 74 18.59 13.69 -10.67
CA LEU A 74 17.71 13.15 -9.63
C LEU A 74 16.37 13.90 -9.56
N GLN A 75 16.36 15.21 -9.77
CA GLN A 75 15.14 16.02 -9.73
C GLN A 75 14.17 15.66 -10.87
N GLY A 76 14.70 15.35 -12.08
CA GLY A 76 13.89 14.84 -13.18
C GLY A 76 13.27 13.48 -12.86
N ALA A 77 14.03 12.60 -12.22
CA ALA A 77 13.52 11.30 -11.78
C ALA A 77 12.41 11.45 -10.70
N ILE A 78 12.58 12.35 -9.74
CA ILE A 78 11.55 12.66 -8.73
C ILE A 78 10.27 13.13 -9.41
N GLN A 79 10.37 14.06 -10.36
CA GLN A 79 9.20 14.56 -11.08
C GLN A 79 8.48 13.46 -11.87
N GLU A 80 9.23 12.57 -12.51
CA GLU A 80 8.65 11.42 -13.23
C GLU A 80 7.93 10.47 -12.28
N ILE A 81 8.51 10.15 -11.12
CA ILE A 81 7.90 9.31 -10.10
C ILE A 81 6.60 9.95 -9.58
N GLN A 82 6.62 11.25 -9.30
CA GLN A 82 5.44 11.99 -8.85
C GLN A 82 4.32 11.93 -9.88
N ASN A 83 4.64 12.17 -11.15
CA ASN A 83 3.69 12.09 -12.27
C ASN A 83 3.13 10.67 -12.41
N CYS A 84 3.98 9.65 -12.30
CA CYS A 84 3.56 8.25 -12.33
C CYS A 84 2.55 7.92 -11.21
N TYR A 85 2.82 8.34 -9.98
CA TYR A 85 1.88 8.13 -8.88
C TYR A 85 0.58 8.96 -9.00
N ALA A 86 0.65 10.13 -9.63
CA ALA A 86 -0.51 11.00 -9.84
C ALA A 86 -1.43 10.48 -10.96
N ASP A 87 -0.90 9.80 -11.95
CA ASP A 87 -1.70 9.23 -13.07
C ASP A 87 -2.58 8.09 -12.57
N ALA A 88 -3.89 8.28 -12.60
CA ALA A 88 -4.86 7.27 -12.16
C ALA A 88 -4.81 5.96 -12.96
N GLN A 89 -4.32 5.98 -14.19
CA GLN A 89 -4.24 4.84 -15.09
C GLN A 89 -2.90 4.09 -14.96
N ALA A 90 -1.89 4.70 -14.33
CA ALA A 90 -0.59 4.08 -14.17
C ALA A 90 -0.63 2.88 -13.21
N ASP A 91 0.11 1.82 -13.55
CA ASP A 91 0.37 0.73 -12.63
C ASP A 91 1.25 1.23 -11.46
N LYS A 92 0.67 1.29 -10.27
CA LYS A 92 1.37 1.78 -9.09
C LYS A 92 2.56 0.91 -8.67
N LEU A 93 2.57 -0.37 -9.06
CA LEU A 93 3.72 -1.23 -8.85
C LEU A 93 4.89 -0.81 -9.75
N TYR A 94 4.62 -0.46 -11.00
CA TYR A 94 5.63 0.12 -11.90
C TYR A 94 6.18 1.45 -11.35
N CYS A 95 5.32 2.32 -10.82
CA CYS A 95 5.77 3.58 -10.19
C CYS A 95 6.68 3.31 -8.97
N MET A 96 6.39 2.26 -8.19
CA MET A 96 7.23 1.82 -7.09
C MET A 96 8.60 1.32 -7.57
N TYR A 97 8.67 0.65 -8.72
CA TYR A 97 9.96 0.24 -9.30
C TYR A 97 10.83 1.44 -9.67
N LEU A 98 10.25 2.47 -10.30
CA LEU A 98 10.95 3.73 -10.59
C LEU A 98 11.44 4.40 -9.30
N ASP A 99 10.58 4.49 -8.30
CA ASP A 99 10.86 5.10 -7.00
C ASP A 99 11.99 4.36 -6.27
N THR A 100 11.95 3.02 -6.26
CA THR A 100 12.98 2.18 -5.65
C THR A 100 14.33 2.37 -6.36
N ALA A 101 14.35 2.42 -7.69
CA ALA A 101 15.58 2.63 -8.46
C ALA A 101 16.21 4.01 -8.13
N ALA A 102 15.41 5.05 -8.12
CA ALA A 102 15.88 6.41 -7.80
C ALA A 102 16.40 6.51 -6.36
N ARG A 103 15.70 5.91 -5.40
CA ARG A 103 16.11 5.87 -4.00
C ARG A 103 17.45 5.15 -3.80
N ILE A 104 17.67 4.02 -4.46
CA ILE A 104 18.94 3.29 -4.37
C ILE A 104 20.09 4.18 -4.88
N VAL A 105 19.88 4.87 -5.99
CA VAL A 105 20.90 5.77 -6.56
C VAL A 105 21.20 6.92 -5.61
N ASP A 106 20.17 7.55 -5.03
CA ASP A 106 20.33 8.63 -4.05
C ASP A 106 21.11 8.17 -2.81
N ILE A 107 20.75 7.03 -2.22
CA ILE A 107 21.44 6.45 -1.05
C ILE A 107 22.91 6.17 -1.37
N LYS A 108 23.21 5.55 -2.51
CA LYS A 108 24.60 5.24 -2.91
C LYS A 108 25.40 6.48 -3.21
N ALA A 109 24.81 7.47 -3.87
CA ALA A 109 25.45 8.75 -4.12
C ALA A 109 25.73 9.50 -2.81
N ALA A 110 24.75 9.56 -1.91
CA ALA A 110 24.91 10.19 -0.60
C ALA A 110 26.04 9.53 0.20
N ALA A 111 26.09 8.20 0.22
CA ALA A 111 27.16 7.46 0.88
C ALA A 111 28.55 7.72 0.25
N SER A 112 28.63 7.78 -1.08
CA SER A 112 29.89 7.97 -1.81
C SER A 112 30.46 9.39 -1.67
N TYR A 113 29.60 10.39 -1.63
CA TYR A 113 30.00 11.81 -1.63
C TYR A 113 29.76 12.51 -0.29
N HIS A 114 29.33 11.79 0.74
CA HIS A 114 29.13 12.29 2.10
C HIS A 114 28.14 13.48 2.20
N PHE A 115 27.08 13.46 1.42
CA PHE A 115 25.97 14.40 1.56
C PHE A 115 24.69 13.70 2.04
N PRO A 116 23.70 14.42 2.58
CA PRO A 116 22.44 13.81 3.00
C PRO A 116 21.63 13.31 1.79
N THR A 117 20.89 12.24 1.98
CA THR A 117 19.89 11.79 1.01
C THR A 117 18.83 12.86 0.78
N ASP A 118 18.23 12.89 -0.42
CA ASP A 118 17.11 13.78 -0.70
C ASP A 118 15.92 13.46 0.23
N ALA A 119 15.26 14.49 0.75
CA ALA A 119 14.13 14.34 1.66
C ALA A 119 12.99 13.51 1.06
N TYR A 120 12.83 13.53 -0.26
CA TYR A 120 11.86 12.70 -0.99
C TYR A 120 12.12 11.21 -0.82
N PHE A 121 13.39 10.79 -0.69
CA PHE A 121 13.82 9.40 -0.53
C PHE A 121 14.14 9.01 0.91
N SER A 122 13.87 9.88 1.90
CA SER A 122 13.97 9.49 3.31
C SER A 122 13.12 8.24 3.60
N ASP A 123 13.54 7.43 4.58
CA ASP A 123 12.87 6.17 4.93
C ASP A 123 11.36 6.36 5.17
N ASN A 124 10.99 7.41 5.89
CA ASN A 124 9.60 7.70 6.19
C ASN A 124 8.82 8.10 4.92
N ALA A 125 9.36 9.04 4.12
CA ALA A 125 8.68 9.54 2.93
C ALA A 125 8.47 8.44 1.87
N TYR A 126 9.50 7.62 1.64
CA TYR A 126 9.41 6.47 0.74
C TYR A 126 8.41 5.44 1.25
N SER A 127 8.55 4.99 2.51
CA SER A 127 7.68 3.96 3.08
C SER A 127 6.21 4.40 3.11
N GLU A 128 5.92 5.62 3.53
CA GLU A 128 4.56 6.16 3.53
C GLU A 128 3.96 6.15 2.12
N ARG A 129 4.71 6.60 1.13
CA ARG A 129 4.26 6.66 -0.26
C ARG A 129 3.95 5.29 -0.83
N VAL A 130 4.87 4.32 -0.70
CA VAL A 130 4.66 2.97 -1.24
C VAL A 130 3.59 2.20 -0.48
N ILE A 131 3.50 2.35 0.84
CA ILE A 131 2.43 1.75 1.63
C ILE A 131 1.07 2.26 1.15
N LYS A 132 0.91 3.57 1.04
CA LYS A 132 -0.35 4.20 0.63
C LYS A 132 -0.75 3.84 -0.80
N MET A 133 0.20 3.87 -1.73
CA MET A 133 -0.10 3.76 -3.16
C MET A 133 -0.10 2.33 -3.68
N VAL A 134 0.64 1.43 -3.03
CA VAL A 134 0.84 0.05 -3.53
C VAL A 134 0.25 -0.99 -2.59
N TYR A 135 0.59 -0.96 -1.31
CA TYR A 135 0.26 -2.04 -0.38
C TYR A 135 -1.15 -1.96 0.18
N LEU A 136 -1.61 -0.78 0.63
CA LEU A 136 -2.96 -0.61 1.17
C LEU A 136 -4.07 -0.98 0.17
N PRO A 137 -4.01 -0.56 -1.11
CA PRO A 137 -5.01 -0.97 -2.08
C PRO A 137 -5.05 -2.49 -2.34
N ARG A 138 -3.91 -3.17 -2.12
CA ARG A 138 -3.76 -4.62 -2.26
C ARG A 138 -4.06 -5.39 -0.97
N ARG A 139 -4.40 -4.67 0.12
CA ARG A 139 -4.65 -5.26 1.44
C ARG A 139 -3.48 -6.12 1.95
N ALA A 140 -2.27 -5.77 1.57
CA ALA A 140 -1.08 -6.45 2.06
C ALA A 140 -0.89 -6.18 3.55
N THR A 141 -0.47 -7.19 4.28
CA THR A 141 -0.07 -7.04 5.67
C THR A 141 1.25 -6.26 5.76
N ARG A 142 1.55 -5.75 6.94
CA ARG A 142 2.83 -5.07 7.19
C ARG A 142 4.02 -5.98 6.90
N GLU A 143 3.91 -7.24 7.31
CA GLU A 143 4.96 -8.24 7.12
C GLU A 143 5.23 -8.51 5.64
N GLU A 144 4.16 -8.76 4.86
CA GLU A 144 4.25 -8.95 3.41
C GLU A 144 4.85 -7.72 2.71
N ALA A 145 4.45 -6.50 3.13
CA ALA A 145 4.99 -5.27 2.56
C ALA A 145 6.49 -5.13 2.83
N LEU A 146 6.94 -5.39 4.06
CA LEU A 146 8.35 -5.30 4.43
C LEU A 146 9.20 -6.32 3.68
N GLN A 147 8.78 -7.58 3.63
CA GLN A 147 9.46 -8.65 2.90
C GLN A 147 9.56 -8.35 1.40
N HIS A 148 8.47 -7.85 0.82
CA HIS A 148 8.45 -7.48 -0.59
C HIS A 148 9.37 -6.28 -0.88
N MET A 149 9.33 -5.22 -0.05
CA MET A 149 10.22 -4.05 -0.22
C MET A 149 11.69 -4.44 -0.15
N ASP A 150 12.07 -5.30 0.81
CA ASP A 150 13.45 -5.77 0.95
C ASP A 150 13.91 -6.61 -0.26
N ALA A 151 13.07 -7.53 -0.72
CA ALA A 151 13.35 -8.33 -1.91
C ALA A 151 13.45 -7.47 -3.17
N LEU A 152 12.53 -6.51 -3.33
CA LEU A 152 12.54 -5.59 -4.47
C LEU A 152 13.79 -4.71 -4.48
N PHE A 153 14.19 -4.18 -3.30
CA PHE A 153 15.38 -3.35 -3.18
C PHE A 153 16.64 -4.09 -3.68
N ARG A 154 16.86 -5.34 -3.24
CA ARG A 154 18.01 -6.14 -3.69
C ARG A 154 17.99 -6.37 -5.20
N ARG A 155 16.86 -6.81 -5.76
CA ARG A 155 16.76 -7.07 -7.21
C ARG A 155 16.93 -5.81 -8.04
N THR A 156 16.40 -4.70 -7.57
CA THR A 156 16.56 -3.41 -8.27
C THR A 156 18.02 -2.96 -8.25
N ASP A 157 18.73 -3.16 -7.13
CA ASP A 157 20.15 -2.85 -7.02
C ASP A 157 21.01 -3.69 -7.98
N GLU A 158 20.73 -4.99 -8.08
CA GLU A 158 21.37 -5.88 -9.04
C GLU A 158 21.16 -5.37 -10.48
N LYS A 159 19.92 -5.05 -10.86
CA LYS A 159 19.61 -4.53 -12.19
C LYS A 159 20.22 -3.16 -12.50
N LEU A 160 20.32 -2.27 -11.51
CA LEU A 160 21.03 -1.00 -11.68
C LEU A 160 22.52 -1.22 -11.95
N THR A 161 23.13 -2.21 -11.30
CA THR A 161 24.51 -2.59 -11.51
C THR A 161 24.72 -3.22 -12.90
N GLU A 162 23.85 -4.15 -13.32
CA GLU A 162 23.86 -4.76 -14.65
C GLU A 162 23.72 -3.73 -15.78
N ASN A 163 22.91 -2.68 -15.57
CA ASN A 163 22.74 -1.58 -16.51
C ASN A 163 23.86 -0.52 -16.44
N GLY A 164 24.93 -0.75 -15.68
CA GLY A 164 26.11 0.09 -15.64
C GLY A 164 25.94 1.44 -14.93
N ILE A 165 24.86 1.62 -14.17
CA ILE A 165 24.61 2.87 -13.43
C ILE A 165 25.61 3.04 -12.28
N PHE A 166 26.06 1.91 -11.74
CA PHE A 166 27.14 1.84 -10.74
C PHE A 166 28.28 0.94 -11.26
N GLN A 167 28.99 1.37 -12.27
CA GLN A 167 30.28 0.74 -12.55
C GLN A 167 31.25 1.23 -11.47
N ASN A 168 31.72 0.27 -10.66
CA ASN A 168 32.81 0.50 -9.70
C ASN A 168 33.99 1.08 -10.51
N ARG A 169 34.22 2.38 -10.40
CA ARG A 169 35.48 3.00 -10.81
C ARG A 169 36.48 2.87 -9.70
#